data_a9e7acc7b02140ba597b0409e5c03056
#
_entry.id   a9e7acc7b02140ba597b0409e5c03056
#
_cell.length_a   1.000
_cell.length_b   1.000
_cell.length_c   1.000
_cell.angle_alpha   90.00
_cell.angle_beta   90.00
_cell.angle_gamma   90.00
#
_symmetry.space_group_name_H-M   'P 1'
#
loop_
_entity.id
_entity.type
_entity.pdbx_description
1 polymer ?
#
loop_
_entity_poly.entity_id
_entity_poly.type
_entity_poly.pdbx_seq_one_letter_code
_entity_poly.pdbx_strand_id
1 'polypeptide(L)'
;MNGIHDLGGMHGLGPIVCDEDPAPFHHEWERRVFGMFLPIFSLGIYNLDELRHAIERMGAPAYLNTSYYEHWLFAYETMLTEKGTLTRAELDARCAQIAAENR
;
A
#
# COMPACT_ATOMS: atom_id res chain seq x y z
N MET A 1 -21.08 -7.86 4.52
CA MET A 1 -20.70 -6.53 5.04
C MET A 1 -19.73 -5.88 4.06
N ASN A 2 -19.97 -4.65 3.71
CA ASN A 2 -19.14 -3.92 2.75
C ASN A 2 -18.05 -3.15 3.49
N GLY A 3 -16.79 -3.57 3.35
CA GLY A 3 -15.66 -2.83 3.87
C GLY A 3 -15.33 -1.63 3.00
N ILE A 4 -14.46 -0.75 3.48
CA ILE A 4 -14.08 0.47 2.75
C ILE A 4 -13.41 0.16 1.41
N HIS A 5 -12.78 -1.01 1.29
CA HIS A 5 -12.15 -1.47 0.04
C HIS A 5 -13.18 -1.79 -1.05
N ASP A 6 -14.43 -2.03 -0.68
CA ASP A 6 -15.52 -2.36 -1.60
C ASP A 6 -16.35 -1.10 -1.92
N LEU A 7 -15.74 -0.18 -2.65
CA LEU A 7 -16.40 1.09 -3.00
C LEU A 7 -17.61 0.87 -3.89
N GLY A 8 -17.60 -0.18 -4.73
CA GLY A 8 -18.75 -0.50 -5.59
C GLY A 8 -19.95 -1.03 -4.82
N GLY A 9 -19.73 -1.58 -3.63
CA GLY A 9 -20.79 -2.08 -2.75
C GLY A 9 -21.28 -1.06 -1.75
N MET A 10 -20.70 0.13 -1.70
CA MET A 10 -21.07 1.20 -0.79
C MET A 10 -21.97 2.22 -1.51
N HIS A 11 -22.89 2.79 -0.74
CA HIS A 11 -23.83 3.80 -1.25
C HIS A 11 -23.40 5.20 -0.82
N GLY A 12 -23.74 6.20 -1.62
CA GLY A 12 -23.54 7.61 -1.26
C GLY A 12 -22.15 8.17 -1.55
N LEU A 13 -21.31 7.42 -2.27
CA LEU A 13 -19.98 7.89 -2.66
C LEU A 13 -19.96 8.69 -3.96
N GLY A 14 -21.11 8.81 -4.62
CA GLY A 14 -21.21 9.54 -5.87
C GLY A 14 -20.77 8.74 -7.10
N PRO A 15 -20.71 9.37 -8.27
CA PRO A 15 -20.30 8.71 -9.50
C PRO A 15 -18.82 8.39 -9.48
N ILE A 16 -18.44 7.37 -10.25
CA ILE A 16 -17.03 7.00 -10.44
C ILE A 16 -16.39 8.06 -11.33
N VAL A 17 -15.26 8.62 -10.86
CA VAL A 17 -14.46 9.57 -11.63
C VAL A 17 -13.25 8.82 -12.15
N CYS A 18 -13.11 8.77 -13.48
CA CYS A 18 -11.94 8.15 -14.10
C CYS A 18 -10.76 9.12 -14.12
N ASP A 19 -9.56 8.60 -13.88
CA ASP A 19 -8.35 9.37 -14.00
C ASP A 19 -8.13 9.75 -15.48
N GLU A 20 -7.86 11.02 -15.75
CA GLU A 20 -7.60 11.50 -17.11
C GLU A 20 -6.22 11.07 -17.62
N ASP A 21 -5.29 10.81 -16.69
CA ASP A 21 -3.96 10.33 -17.03
C ASP A 21 -3.96 8.80 -17.14
N PRO A 22 -3.79 8.24 -18.36
CA PRO A 22 -3.79 6.78 -18.52
C PRO A 22 -2.49 6.12 -18.11
N ALA A 23 -1.48 6.86 -17.67
CA ALA A 23 -0.21 6.29 -17.25
C ALA A 23 -0.41 5.35 -16.06
N PRO A 24 0.19 4.12 -16.09
CA PRO A 24 0.04 3.18 -14.98
C PRO A 24 0.71 3.67 -13.69
N PHE A 25 1.72 4.51 -13.79
CA PHE A 25 2.43 5.08 -12.64
C PHE A 25 2.52 6.58 -12.80
N HIS A 26 2.14 7.32 -11.76
CA HIS A 26 2.20 8.78 -11.76
C HIS A 26 3.51 9.31 -11.18
N HIS A 27 4.22 8.49 -10.38
CA HIS A 27 5.46 8.87 -9.72
C HIS A 27 6.45 7.71 -9.75
N GLU A 28 7.75 8.02 -9.68
CA GLU A 28 8.81 7.00 -9.69
C GLU A 28 8.71 6.03 -8.53
N TRP A 29 8.32 6.51 -7.35
CA TRP A 29 8.19 5.63 -6.19
C TRP A 29 7.10 4.55 -6.38
N GLU A 30 6.06 4.85 -7.17
CA GLU A 30 5.00 3.88 -7.48
C GLU A 30 5.54 2.70 -8.27
N ARG A 31 6.43 2.96 -9.23
CA ARG A 31 7.10 1.90 -9.99
C ARG A 31 7.92 1.01 -9.09
N ARG A 32 8.60 1.60 -8.10
CA ARG A 32 9.39 0.85 -7.13
C ARG A 32 8.53 -0.02 -6.23
N VAL A 33 7.40 0.50 -5.77
CA VAL A 33 6.44 -0.28 -4.98
C VAL A 33 5.92 -1.46 -5.79
N PHE A 34 5.52 -1.25 -7.04
CA PHE A 34 5.09 -2.32 -7.92
C PHE A 34 6.21 -3.34 -8.13
N GLY A 35 7.44 -2.88 -8.36
CA GLY A 35 8.59 -3.74 -8.58
C GLY A 35 8.96 -4.62 -7.37
N MET A 36 8.55 -4.27 -6.17
CA MET A 36 8.76 -5.05 -4.96
C MET A 36 7.86 -6.29 -4.88
N PHE A 37 6.77 -6.32 -5.66
CA PHE A 37 5.76 -7.37 -5.55
C PHE A 37 6.33 -8.78 -5.75
N LEU A 38 7.01 -9.00 -6.89
CA LEU A 38 7.53 -10.34 -7.22
C LEU A 38 8.66 -10.79 -6.28
N PRO A 39 9.67 -9.95 -5.98
CA PRO A 39 10.71 -10.38 -5.03
C PRO A 39 10.16 -10.75 -3.65
N ILE A 40 9.28 -9.95 -3.08
CA ILE A 40 8.71 -10.23 -1.77
C ILE A 40 7.82 -11.47 -1.82
N PHE A 41 7.02 -11.62 -2.89
CA PHE A 41 6.18 -12.80 -3.10
C PHE A 41 7.03 -14.06 -3.26
N SER A 42 8.12 -13.98 -4.04
CA SER A 42 9.03 -15.13 -4.31
C SER A 42 9.72 -15.62 -3.05
N LEU A 43 9.96 -14.76 -2.08
CA LEU A 43 10.55 -15.14 -0.80
C LEU A 43 9.55 -15.89 0.12
N GLY A 44 8.31 -16.02 -0.30
CA GLY A 44 7.28 -16.70 0.50
C GLY A 44 6.81 -15.92 1.72
N ILE A 45 7.08 -14.62 1.77
CA ILE A 45 6.71 -13.78 2.91
C ILE A 45 5.20 -13.62 3.00
N TYR A 46 4.53 -13.54 1.85
CA TYR A 46 3.07 -13.43 1.82
C TYR A 46 2.48 -14.13 0.60
N ASN A 47 1.20 -14.43 0.65
CA ASN A 47 0.41 -14.78 -0.52
C ASN A 47 -0.51 -13.61 -0.92
N LEU A 48 -1.17 -13.74 -2.07
CA LEU A 48 -2.00 -12.67 -2.60
C LEU A 48 -3.18 -12.32 -1.69
N ASP A 49 -3.77 -13.32 -1.05
CA ASP A 49 -4.89 -13.10 -0.13
C ASP A 49 -4.45 -12.33 1.11
N GLU A 50 -3.25 -12.59 1.62
CA GLU A 50 -2.69 -11.84 2.74
C GLU A 50 -2.45 -10.38 2.36
N LEU A 51 -1.95 -10.12 1.16
CA LEU A 51 -1.75 -8.77 0.65
C LEU A 51 -3.08 -8.00 0.59
N ARG A 52 -4.08 -8.62 0.00
CA ARG A 52 -5.42 -8.03 -0.10
C ARG A 52 -6.03 -7.78 1.27
N HIS A 53 -5.91 -8.74 2.17
CA HIS A 53 -6.43 -8.59 3.53
C HIS A 53 -5.74 -7.47 4.29
N ALA A 54 -4.44 -7.29 4.10
CA ALA A 54 -3.71 -6.19 4.72
C ALA A 54 -4.23 -4.84 4.24
N ILE A 55 -4.52 -4.71 2.94
CA ILE A 55 -5.13 -3.49 2.38
C ILE A 55 -6.52 -3.27 2.98
N GLU A 56 -7.31 -4.31 3.11
CA GLU A 56 -8.66 -4.25 3.67
C GLU A 56 -8.69 -3.77 5.12
N ARG A 57 -7.59 -3.94 5.86
CA ARG A 57 -7.48 -3.48 7.25
C ARG A 57 -7.19 -2.01 7.39
N MET A 58 -6.96 -1.28 6.29
CA MET A 58 -6.78 0.17 6.36
C MET A 58 -8.05 0.83 6.88
N GLY A 59 -7.91 1.83 7.73
CA GLY A 59 -9.04 2.63 8.17
C GLY A 59 -9.63 3.44 7.01
N ALA A 60 -10.92 3.77 7.09
CA ALA A 60 -11.61 4.47 6.01
C ALA A 60 -10.94 5.78 5.59
N PRO A 61 -10.54 6.70 6.52
CA PRO A 61 -9.86 7.93 6.11
C PRO A 61 -8.55 7.66 5.37
N ALA A 62 -7.73 6.73 5.86
CA ALA A 62 -6.47 6.39 5.22
C ALA A 62 -6.69 5.79 3.83
N TYR A 63 -7.66 4.87 3.70
CA TYR A 63 -7.96 4.22 2.43
C TYR A 63 -8.43 5.24 1.38
N LEU A 64 -9.31 6.16 1.76
CA LEU A 64 -9.88 7.13 0.84
C LEU A 64 -8.93 8.27 0.48
N ASN A 65 -7.98 8.60 1.36
CA ASN A 65 -7.05 9.71 1.17
C ASN A 65 -5.70 9.30 0.59
N THR A 66 -5.50 8.02 0.28
CA THR A 66 -4.24 7.53 -0.29
C THR A 66 -4.46 6.93 -1.67
N SER A 67 -3.40 6.91 -2.47
CA SER A 67 -3.43 6.35 -3.81
C SER A 67 -3.35 4.83 -3.78
N TYR A 68 -3.56 4.22 -4.95
CA TYR A 68 -3.51 2.76 -5.12
C TYR A 68 -2.19 2.16 -4.64
N TYR A 69 -1.05 2.72 -5.04
CA TYR A 69 0.26 2.18 -4.65
C TYR A 69 0.63 2.53 -3.21
N GLU A 70 0.03 3.55 -2.62
CA GLU A 70 0.13 3.77 -1.18
C GLU A 70 -0.57 2.67 -0.39
N HIS A 71 -1.68 2.12 -0.92
CA HIS A 71 -2.32 0.92 -0.35
C HIS A 71 -1.37 -0.27 -0.35
N TRP A 72 -0.65 -0.47 -1.46
CA TRP A 72 0.33 -1.56 -1.56
C TRP A 72 1.46 -1.38 -0.56
N LEU A 73 1.98 -0.15 -0.45
CA LEU A 73 3.05 0.15 0.49
C LEU A 73 2.62 -0.10 1.93
N PHE A 74 1.42 0.32 2.30
CA PHE A 74 0.83 0.02 3.60
C PHE A 74 0.79 -1.48 3.85
N ALA A 75 0.36 -2.26 2.87
CA ALA A 75 0.27 -3.70 2.99
C ALA A 75 1.65 -4.33 3.20
N TYR A 76 2.67 -3.90 2.45
CA TYR A 76 4.03 -4.39 2.64
C TYR A 76 4.54 -4.10 4.05
N GLU A 77 4.39 -2.87 4.52
CA GLU A 77 4.81 -2.48 5.87
C GLU A 77 4.11 -3.33 6.92
N THR A 78 2.80 -3.51 6.77
CA THR A 78 1.99 -4.30 7.70
C THR A 78 2.45 -5.75 7.74
N MET A 79 2.57 -6.38 6.58
CA MET A 79 2.93 -7.80 6.51
C MET A 79 4.38 -8.06 6.96
N LEU A 80 5.31 -7.22 6.54
CA LEU A 80 6.71 -7.41 6.89
C LEU A 80 6.95 -7.20 8.39
N THR A 81 6.25 -6.26 9.01
CA THR A 81 6.37 -6.04 10.45
C THR A 81 5.66 -7.13 11.25
N GLU A 82 4.46 -7.53 10.86
CA GLU A 82 3.73 -8.59 11.56
C GLU A 82 4.42 -9.95 11.49
N LYS A 83 5.07 -10.22 10.37
CA LYS A 83 5.79 -11.51 10.19
C LYS A 83 7.22 -11.47 10.75
N GLY A 84 7.64 -10.35 11.32
CA GLY A 84 8.93 -10.24 11.98
C GLY A 84 10.11 -10.10 11.05
N THR A 85 9.89 -9.87 9.75
CA THR A 85 10.98 -9.65 8.79
C THR A 85 11.67 -8.32 9.06
N LEU A 86 10.89 -7.29 9.39
CA LEU A 86 11.35 -5.96 9.78
C LEU A 86 10.62 -5.54 11.04
N THR A 87 11.19 -4.60 11.77
CA THR A 87 10.49 -3.93 12.86
C THR A 87 10.08 -2.53 12.44
N ARG A 88 9.06 -1.99 13.08
CA ARG A 88 8.67 -0.60 12.84
C ARG A 88 9.81 0.37 13.16
N ALA A 89 10.57 0.08 14.23
CA ALA A 89 11.72 0.90 14.61
C ALA A 89 12.79 0.94 13.52
N GLU A 90 13.07 -0.20 12.87
CA GLU A 90 14.01 -0.27 11.76
C GLU A 90 13.55 0.56 10.57
N LEU A 91 12.27 0.47 10.21
CA LEU A 91 11.68 1.26 9.14
C LEU A 91 11.77 2.76 9.42
N ASP A 92 11.39 3.17 10.62
CA ASP A 92 11.41 4.58 11.01
C ASP A 92 12.82 5.14 11.05
N ALA A 93 13.78 4.37 11.55
CA ALA A 93 15.19 4.77 11.59
C ALA A 93 15.75 4.95 10.17
N ARG A 94 15.43 4.04 9.27
CA ARG A 94 15.91 4.14 7.89
C ARG A 94 15.28 5.30 7.13
N CYS A 95 14.00 5.55 7.36
CA CYS A 95 13.31 6.71 6.78
C CYS A 95 13.95 8.02 7.25
N ALA A 96 14.28 8.11 8.54
CA ALA A 96 14.95 9.29 9.10
C ALA A 96 16.35 9.49 8.48
N GLN A 97 17.11 8.40 8.27
CA GLN A 97 18.42 8.46 7.63
C GLN A 97 18.32 9.00 6.21
N ILE A 98 17.38 8.48 5.43
CA ILE A 98 17.18 8.91 4.05
C ILE A 98 16.75 10.38 3.98
N ALA A 99 15.87 10.80 4.86
CA ALA A 99 15.43 12.20 4.94
C ALA A 99 16.59 13.13 5.26
N ALA A 100 17.51 12.72 6.14
CA ALA A 100 18.70 13.48 6.48
C ALA A 100 19.69 13.56 5.31
N GLU A 101 19.85 12.48 4.56
CA GLU A 101 20.74 12.42 3.39
C GLU A 101 20.26 13.33 2.25
N ASN A 102 18.96 13.57 2.15
CA ASN A 102 18.35 14.35 1.07
C ASN A 102 18.14 15.83 1.43
N ARG A 103 18.74 16.31 2.52
CA ARG A 103 18.67 17.72 2.91
C ARG A 103 19.79 18.55 2.32
#